data_9a4135d2578d38803067303bc8754498
#
_entry.id   9a4135d2578d38803067303bc8754498
#
_cell.length_a   1.000
_cell.length_b   1.000
_cell.length_c   1.000
_cell.angle_alpha   90.00
_cell.angle_beta   90.00
_cell.angle_gamma   90.00
#
_symmetry.space_group_name_H-M   'P 1'
#
loop_
_entity.id
_entity.type
_entity.pdbx_description
1 polymer ?
#
loop_
_entity_poly.entity_id
_entity_poly.type
_entity_poly.pdbx_seq_one_letter_code
_entity_poly.pdbx_strand_id
1 'polypeptide(L)'
;MTLGLLLPASAQAQMQRSEKRGMCDNGEFYSEHAIAELAPGVTWTYNWAPTPGRQPANLGGAGCDVNFSPMCWNGYWNDGMLTQYLNNNPGVRYLLGFNEPNFSSQAKMTPAEAAEKWPQLEAYAEQYNLKLVSPALNFTGERVGGQVLQPAEWFDAFIAEYNSQHGTDPRMDYLALHCYMDYPGAVDWYVNQYLYVDNNNSSHPNLKRYFEEHGQTQLLLTEFCSWENNNGNLNADFQVQSMVEKLQVLELSEHVAGYCWFMAHGNNNYGYPYYRIFESNNDDSPLTRLGTIYVYSSAFDSNCYFAAGQRVQAKDYMHMSGGKIDLNTDPDSEAKIEFSAFNASDGNPASARYQVELTDNGVYTLSLRLKLLQGQQAAFSIKSDDNLVAETTLIAATSGWQTHTIQLELPAGRHMLQFTNSSNNVCGFNWFQLDQENASSAPGIKSEAQPASVDYINLQGQRTAEPQPGVGIVVTNMSDGTRQVSKRINK
;
A
#
# COMPACT_ATOMS: atom_id res chain seq x y z
N MET A 1 -33.18 -37.57 1.91
CA MET A 1 -31.84 -37.12 2.28
C MET A 1 -31.56 -35.84 1.47
N THR A 2 -31.84 -34.71 2.03
CA THR A 2 -31.53 -33.41 1.41
C THR A 2 -30.16 -33.00 1.92
N LEU A 3 -29.15 -33.04 1.07
CA LEU A 3 -27.81 -32.54 1.32
C LEU A 3 -27.95 -31.00 1.40
N GLY A 4 -27.92 -30.45 2.60
CA GLY A 4 -27.76 -29.04 2.79
C GLY A 4 -26.33 -28.64 2.34
N LEU A 5 -26.22 -27.98 1.22
CA LEU A 5 -25.01 -27.26 0.83
C LEU A 5 -24.74 -26.23 1.92
N LEU A 6 -23.74 -26.48 2.74
CA LEU A 6 -23.07 -25.42 3.51
C LEU A 6 -22.43 -24.51 2.46
N LEU A 7 -23.04 -23.37 2.18
CA LEU A 7 -22.37 -22.28 1.49
C LEU A 7 -21.12 -21.95 2.30
N PRO A 8 -19.94 -21.87 1.70
CA PRO A 8 -18.77 -21.41 2.40
C PRO A 8 -19.08 -20.00 2.92
N ALA A 9 -18.71 -19.73 4.18
CA ALA A 9 -18.69 -18.35 4.68
C ALA A 9 -17.98 -17.52 3.63
N SER A 10 -18.67 -16.53 3.07
CA SER A 10 -18.08 -15.61 2.09
C SER A 10 -16.82 -15.02 2.74
N ALA A 11 -15.66 -15.28 2.16
CA ALA A 11 -14.43 -14.65 2.60
C ALA A 11 -14.70 -13.13 2.56
N GLN A 12 -14.45 -12.43 3.68
CA GLN A 12 -14.59 -10.98 3.74
C GLN A 12 -13.62 -10.39 2.71
N ALA A 13 -14.09 -9.37 1.98
CA ALA A 13 -13.24 -8.67 1.03
C ALA A 13 -12.06 -8.03 1.78
N GLN A 14 -10.87 -8.20 1.24
CA GLN A 14 -9.65 -7.62 1.78
C GLN A 14 -8.83 -7.06 0.63
N MET A 15 -8.31 -5.83 0.80
CA MET A 15 -7.39 -5.26 -0.18
C MET A 15 -6.17 -6.14 -0.34
N GLN A 16 -5.82 -6.42 -1.58
CA GLN A 16 -4.56 -7.09 -1.91
C GLN A 16 -3.40 -6.13 -1.63
N ARG A 17 -2.22 -6.69 -1.36
CA ARG A 17 -1.00 -5.87 -1.23
C ARG A 17 -0.72 -5.16 -2.55
N SER A 18 -0.19 -3.94 -2.46
CA SER A 18 0.22 -3.22 -3.65
C SER A 18 1.41 -3.91 -4.34
N GLU A 19 1.25 -4.29 -5.59
CA GLU A 19 2.35 -4.80 -6.42
C GLU A 19 3.39 -3.71 -6.75
N LYS A 20 3.04 -2.43 -6.58
CA LYS A 20 3.92 -1.29 -6.82
C LYS A 20 4.88 -1.02 -5.67
N ARG A 21 4.48 -1.34 -4.41
CA ARG A 21 5.18 -0.92 -3.20
C ARG A 21 6.42 -1.74 -2.93
N GLY A 22 7.57 -1.09 -3.04
CA GLY A 22 8.88 -1.67 -2.80
C GLY A 22 9.65 -0.99 -1.67
N MET A 23 10.84 -1.51 -1.39
CA MET A 23 11.77 -0.99 -0.40
C MET A 23 13.20 -1.16 -0.90
N CYS A 24 14.02 -0.11 -0.79
CA CYS A 24 15.46 -0.29 -0.96
C CYS A 24 16.18 -0.33 0.39
N ASP A 25 17.25 -1.10 0.45
CA ASP A 25 18.02 -1.27 1.67
C ASP A 25 19.46 -1.71 1.37
N ASN A 26 20.37 -1.51 2.29
CA ASN A 26 21.72 -2.06 2.22
C ASN A 26 21.69 -3.59 2.43
N GLY A 27 22.43 -4.34 1.61
CA GLY A 27 22.38 -5.80 1.56
C GLY A 27 22.78 -6.56 2.84
N GLU A 28 23.31 -5.86 3.83
CA GLU A 28 23.70 -6.46 5.12
C GLU A 28 22.51 -6.66 6.08
N PHE A 29 21.36 -6.04 5.80
CA PHE A 29 20.25 -5.93 6.74
C PHE A 29 19.01 -6.77 6.39
N TYR A 30 19.04 -7.54 5.32
CA TYR A 30 17.93 -8.45 4.99
C TYR A 30 17.94 -9.66 5.94
N SER A 31 17.13 -9.61 6.98
CA SER A 31 16.86 -10.72 7.89
C SER A 31 15.48 -11.31 7.65
N GLU A 32 15.22 -12.52 8.16
CA GLU A 32 13.87 -13.12 8.12
C GLU A 32 12.86 -12.24 8.86
N HIS A 33 13.28 -11.62 9.97
CA HIS A 33 12.45 -10.70 10.74
C HIS A 33 12.11 -9.46 9.91
N ALA A 34 13.10 -8.79 9.31
CA ALA A 34 12.87 -7.59 8.49
C ALA A 34 11.92 -7.88 7.30
N ILE A 35 12.09 -9.02 6.64
CA ILE A 35 11.20 -9.44 5.55
C ILE A 35 9.78 -9.72 6.06
N ALA A 36 9.63 -10.36 7.22
CA ALA A 36 8.32 -10.61 7.82
C ALA A 36 7.60 -9.31 8.22
N GLU A 37 8.32 -8.32 8.75
CA GLU A 37 7.77 -7.00 9.08
C GLU A 37 7.36 -6.20 7.83
N LEU A 38 8.08 -6.33 6.72
CA LEU A 38 7.77 -5.64 5.46
C LEU A 38 6.66 -6.32 4.65
N ALA A 39 6.56 -7.65 4.69
CA ALA A 39 5.68 -8.46 3.86
C ALA A 39 4.18 -8.08 3.90
N PRO A 40 3.60 -7.53 4.98
CA PRO A 40 2.21 -7.09 4.97
C PRO A 40 1.90 -5.99 3.93
N GLY A 41 2.89 -5.18 3.53
CA GLY A 41 2.66 -4.07 2.61
C GLY A 41 3.65 -3.93 1.47
N VAL A 42 4.83 -4.55 1.56
CA VAL A 42 5.91 -4.46 0.57
C VAL A 42 5.98 -5.76 -0.23
N THR A 43 6.08 -5.67 -1.55
CA THR A 43 6.10 -6.83 -2.45
C THR A 43 7.44 -7.04 -3.13
N TRP A 44 8.34 -6.06 -3.12
CA TRP A 44 9.66 -6.20 -3.70
C TRP A 44 10.71 -5.31 -3.03
N THR A 45 11.99 -5.71 -3.17
CA THR A 45 13.15 -4.99 -2.60
C THR A 45 14.32 -5.03 -3.56
N TYR A 46 15.30 -4.14 -3.34
CA TYR A 46 16.63 -4.21 -3.94
C TYR A 46 17.67 -3.54 -3.01
N ASN A 47 18.98 -3.73 -3.30
CA ASN A 47 20.06 -3.29 -2.42
C ASN A 47 21.30 -2.76 -3.15
N TRP A 48 21.16 -2.23 -4.33
CA TRP A 48 22.28 -1.75 -5.18
C TRP A 48 23.34 -2.81 -5.54
N ALA A 49 22.99 -4.10 -5.42
CA ALA A 49 23.88 -5.22 -5.68
C ALA A 49 23.20 -6.31 -6.53
N PRO A 50 23.97 -7.21 -7.16
CA PRO A 50 23.40 -8.30 -7.96
C PRO A 50 22.77 -9.42 -7.10
N THR A 51 22.94 -9.39 -5.79
CA THR A 51 22.36 -10.37 -4.84
C THR A 51 21.99 -9.69 -3.52
N PRO A 52 21.11 -10.27 -2.72
CA PRO A 52 20.68 -9.67 -1.46
C PRO A 52 21.76 -9.72 -0.34
N GLY A 53 22.98 -10.17 -0.60
CA GLY A 53 24.05 -10.28 0.38
C GLY A 53 23.81 -11.37 1.44
N ARG A 54 22.85 -11.15 2.35
CA ARG A 54 22.20 -12.21 3.14
C ARG A 54 21.00 -12.73 2.35
N GLN A 55 20.79 -14.03 2.35
CA GLN A 55 19.62 -14.65 1.73
C GLN A 55 18.77 -15.31 2.82
N PRO A 56 17.77 -14.60 3.38
CA PRO A 56 16.72 -15.30 4.09
C PRO A 56 16.07 -16.32 3.17
N ALA A 57 15.66 -17.46 3.70
CA ALA A 57 15.11 -18.56 2.93
C ALA A 57 13.92 -18.14 2.02
N ASN A 58 13.31 -16.98 2.32
CA ASN A 58 12.10 -16.48 1.69
C ASN A 58 12.33 -15.27 0.76
N LEU A 59 13.56 -14.85 0.49
CA LEU A 59 13.81 -13.67 -0.33
C LEU A 59 14.04 -14.03 -1.80
N GLY A 60 13.13 -13.59 -2.68
CA GLY A 60 13.25 -13.68 -4.13
C GLY A 60 12.95 -15.05 -4.76
N GLY A 61 12.69 -16.08 -3.97
CA GLY A 61 12.36 -17.42 -4.45
C GLY A 61 10.87 -17.63 -4.76
N ALA A 62 10.54 -18.76 -5.38
CA ALA A 62 9.15 -19.16 -5.58
C ALA A 62 8.46 -19.34 -4.21
N GLY A 63 7.33 -18.63 -4.02
CA GLY A 63 6.61 -18.60 -2.74
C GLY A 63 7.12 -17.57 -1.74
N CYS A 64 8.09 -16.73 -2.12
CA CYS A 64 8.51 -15.60 -1.30
C CYS A 64 7.48 -14.47 -1.38
N ASP A 65 7.09 -13.95 -0.23
CA ASP A 65 6.15 -12.84 -0.13
C ASP A 65 6.76 -11.49 -0.55
N VAL A 66 8.10 -11.37 -0.56
CA VAL A 66 8.83 -10.18 -0.97
C VAL A 66 9.87 -10.57 -2.01
N ASN A 67 9.77 -10.02 -3.22
CA ASN A 67 10.66 -10.33 -4.34
C ASN A 67 11.93 -9.46 -4.30
N PHE A 68 13.10 -10.05 -4.42
CA PHE A 68 14.34 -9.29 -4.57
C PHE A 68 14.65 -9.03 -6.05
N SER A 69 15.04 -7.81 -6.38
CA SER A 69 15.41 -7.37 -7.71
C SER A 69 16.91 -7.08 -7.78
N PRO A 70 17.71 -7.89 -8.49
CA PRO A 70 19.13 -7.61 -8.71
C PRO A 70 19.37 -6.27 -9.39
N MET A 71 20.48 -5.60 -9.05
CA MET A 71 20.94 -4.39 -9.71
C MET A 71 22.37 -4.57 -10.23
N CYS A 72 22.60 -4.16 -11.48
CA CYS A 72 23.93 -3.91 -12.02
C CYS A 72 24.28 -2.44 -11.78
N TRP A 73 24.81 -2.12 -10.61
CA TRP A 73 25.00 -0.75 -10.11
C TRP A 73 25.79 0.17 -11.04
N ASN A 74 26.81 -0.40 -11.71
CA ASN A 74 27.62 0.27 -12.74
C ASN A 74 28.04 -0.73 -13.83
N GLY A 75 28.95 -0.36 -14.71
CA GLY A 75 29.46 -1.25 -15.77
C GLY A 75 30.30 -2.45 -15.28
N TYR A 76 30.47 -2.64 -13.97
CA TYR A 76 31.29 -3.70 -13.37
C TYR A 76 30.51 -4.38 -12.26
N TRP A 77 29.91 -5.53 -12.52
CA TRP A 77 29.24 -6.37 -11.53
C TRP A 77 29.82 -7.79 -11.55
N ASN A 78 29.49 -8.58 -10.56
CA ASN A 78 29.93 -9.98 -10.48
C ASN A 78 28.95 -10.88 -11.25
N ASP A 79 29.29 -11.22 -12.50
CA ASP A 79 28.50 -12.09 -13.38
C ASP A 79 28.20 -13.46 -12.73
N GLY A 80 29.19 -14.05 -12.05
CA GLY A 80 29.03 -15.34 -11.40
C GLY A 80 27.99 -15.31 -10.29
N MET A 81 27.99 -14.26 -9.47
CA MET A 81 27.00 -14.08 -8.41
C MET A 81 25.61 -13.83 -8.97
N LEU A 82 25.48 -12.96 -9.97
CA LEU A 82 24.19 -12.68 -10.63
C LEU A 82 23.62 -13.94 -11.27
N THR A 83 24.42 -14.65 -12.05
CA THR A 83 24.01 -15.90 -12.72
C THR A 83 23.57 -16.96 -11.71
N GLN A 84 24.35 -17.16 -10.63
CA GLN A 84 24.01 -18.12 -9.60
C GLN A 84 22.70 -17.73 -8.88
N TYR A 85 22.51 -16.44 -8.59
CA TYR A 85 21.30 -15.95 -7.95
C TYR A 85 20.08 -16.19 -8.84
N LEU A 86 20.13 -15.80 -10.11
CA LEU A 86 19.03 -15.95 -11.06
C LEU A 86 18.68 -17.43 -11.31
N ASN A 87 19.68 -18.31 -11.43
CA ASN A 87 19.44 -19.75 -11.55
C ASN A 87 18.68 -20.34 -10.36
N ASN A 88 18.94 -19.84 -9.16
CA ASN A 88 18.32 -20.34 -7.93
C ASN A 88 16.99 -19.67 -7.62
N ASN A 89 16.66 -18.55 -8.27
CA ASN A 89 15.48 -17.73 -7.96
C ASN A 89 14.68 -17.38 -9.23
N PRO A 90 13.97 -18.36 -9.83
CA PRO A 90 13.24 -18.14 -11.09
C PRO A 90 12.03 -17.20 -10.96
N GLY A 91 11.67 -16.76 -9.73
CA GLY A 91 10.60 -15.81 -9.47
C GLY A 91 11.04 -14.32 -9.50
N VAL A 92 12.31 -14.03 -9.75
CA VAL A 92 12.81 -12.65 -9.91
C VAL A 92 12.08 -11.96 -11.06
N ARG A 93 11.60 -10.73 -10.82
CA ARG A 93 10.80 -9.98 -11.81
C ARG A 93 11.63 -8.95 -12.57
N TYR A 94 12.50 -8.22 -11.89
CA TYR A 94 13.23 -7.08 -12.43
C TYR A 94 14.74 -7.30 -12.42
N LEU A 95 15.42 -6.80 -13.45
CA LEU A 95 16.85 -6.53 -13.44
C LEU A 95 17.03 -5.01 -13.52
N LEU A 96 17.58 -4.41 -12.47
CA LEU A 96 17.79 -2.97 -12.40
C LEU A 96 19.11 -2.59 -13.06
N GLY A 97 19.10 -1.53 -13.85
CA GLY A 97 20.26 -0.97 -14.52
C GLY A 97 21.13 -0.11 -13.61
N PHE A 98 21.98 0.72 -14.23
CA PHE A 98 23.00 1.51 -13.54
C PHE A 98 22.41 2.56 -12.62
N ASN A 99 23.04 2.75 -11.43
CA ASN A 99 22.57 3.67 -10.42
C ASN A 99 23.19 5.06 -10.61
N GLU A 100 22.38 6.06 -10.86
CA GLU A 100 22.76 7.47 -11.00
C GLU A 100 24.04 7.68 -11.84
N PRO A 101 24.10 7.18 -13.07
CA PRO A 101 25.30 7.27 -13.89
C PRO A 101 25.69 8.73 -14.22
N ASN A 102 24.74 9.66 -14.14
CA ASN A 102 24.94 11.10 -14.31
C ASN A 102 25.56 11.81 -13.07
N PHE A 103 25.92 11.04 -12.01
CA PHE A 103 26.56 11.55 -10.80
C PHE A 103 28.00 11.03 -10.64
N SER A 104 28.92 11.92 -10.31
CA SER A 104 30.35 11.61 -10.16
C SER A 104 30.69 10.75 -8.95
N SER A 105 29.83 10.75 -7.93
CA SER A 105 29.94 9.98 -6.69
C SER A 105 29.16 8.65 -6.73
N GLN A 106 28.42 8.39 -7.81
CA GLN A 106 27.61 7.19 -8.01
C GLN A 106 28.21 6.33 -9.13
N ALA A 107 27.41 5.65 -9.94
CA ALA A 107 27.93 4.78 -11.02
C ALA A 107 28.88 5.50 -11.98
N LYS A 108 28.77 6.82 -12.12
CA LYS A 108 29.71 7.69 -12.84
C LYS A 108 30.02 7.17 -14.26
N MET A 109 29.01 6.99 -15.06
CA MET A 109 29.14 6.52 -16.43
C MET A 109 28.69 7.58 -17.42
N THR A 110 29.50 7.76 -18.46
CA THR A 110 29.07 8.52 -19.64
C THR A 110 27.99 7.75 -20.39
N PRO A 111 27.14 8.42 -21.20
CA PRO A 111 26.19 7.75 -22.07
C PRO A 111 26.83 6.67 -22.96
N ALA A 112 28.02 6.94 -23.52
CA ALA A 112 28.74 6.01 -24.36
C ALA A 112 29.23 4.75 -23.64
N GLU A 113 29.77 4.90 -22.41
CA GLU A 113 30.15 3.78 -21.55
C GLU A 113 28.95 2.92 -21.16
N ALA A 114 27.82 3.56 -20.85
CA ALA A 114 26.58 2.87 -20.54
C ALA A 114 26.05 2.08 -21.75
N ALA A 115 26.09 2.69 -22.95
CA ALA A 115 25.68 2.05 -24.20
C ALA A 115 26.54 0.83 -24.53
N GLU A 116 27.85 0.88 -24.30
CA GLU A 116 28.76 -0.26 -24.49
C GLU A 116 28.41 -1.46 -23.60
N LYS A 117 27.97 -1.19 -22.34
CA LYS A 117 27.71 -2.25 -21.36
C LYS A 117 26.28 -2.78 -21.39
N TRP A 118 25.33 -2.01 -21.88
CA TRP A 118 23.90 -2.32 -21.84
C TRP A 118 23.49 -3.66 -22.48
N PRO A 119 24.07 -4.12 -23.62
CA PRO A 119 23.72 -5.41 -24.23
C PRO A 119 23.89 -6.61 -23.28
N GLN A 120 24.78 -6.52 -22.29
CA GLN A 120 24.94 -7.59 -21.30
C GLN A 120 23.73 -7.72 -20.40
N LEU A 121 23.13 -6.59 -20.00
CA LEU A 121 21.90 -6.58 -19.20
C LEU A 121 20.72 -7.11 -20.03
N GLU A 122 20.64 -6.73 -21.31
CA GLU A 122 19.62 -7.25 -22.23
C GLU A 122 19.70 -8.77 -22.37
N ALA A 123 20.93 -9.31 -22.50
CA ALA A 123 21.16 -10.75 -22.57
C ALA A 123 20.68 -11.48 -21.30
N TYR A 124 20.93 -10.92 -20.09
CA TYR A 124 20.39 -11.46 -18.85
C TYR A 124 18.87 -11.39 -18.81
N ALA A 125 18.30 -10.25 -19.19
CA ALA A 125 16.85 -10.06 -19.18
C ALA A 125 16.14 -11.03 -20.13
N GLU A 126 16.73 -11.32 -21.29
CA GLU A 126 16.22 -12.31 -22.24
C GLU A 126 16.38 -13.74 -21.71
N GLN A 127 17.58 -14.10 -21.25
CA GLN A 127 17.88 -15.46 -20.78
C GLN A 127 17.00 -15.88 -19.60
N TYR A 128 16.72 -14.97 -18.68
CA TYR A 128 15.98 -15.24 -17.44
C TYR A 128 14.54 -14.71 -17.46
N ASN A 129 14.05 -14.22 -18.59
CA ASN A 129 12.72 -13.63 -18.77
C ASN A 129 12.43 -12.52 -17.75
N LEU A 130 13.39 -11.62 -17.54
CA LEU A 130 13.27 -10.50 -16.62
C LEU A 130 12.74 -9.25 -17.33
N LYS A 131 12.11 -8.40 -16.59
CA LYS A 131 11.83 -7.02 -16.98
C LYS A 131 13.07 -6.17 -16.74
N LEU A 132 13.61 -5.59 -17.81
CA LEU A 132 14.80 -4.76 -17.76
C LEU A 132 14.42 -3.31 -17.43
N VAL A 133 15.04 -2.79 -16.38
CA VAL A 133 14.81 -1.43 -15.89
C VAL A 133 15.98 -0.54 -16.30
N SER A 134 15.70 0.65 -16.84
CA SER A 134 16.70 1.60 -17.32
C SER A 134 17.73 1.96 -16.25
N PRO A 135 18.83 2.62 -16.62
CA PRO A 135 19.64 3.35 -15.65
C PRO A 135 18.74 4.29 -14.81
N ALA A 136 18.92 4.25 -13.49
CA ALA A 136 18.19 5.13 -12.58
C ALA A 136 18.87 6.51 -12.53
N LEU A 137 18.15 7.56 -12.90
CA LEU A 137 18.71 8.90 -12.98
C LEU A 137 18.25 9.75 -11.79
N ASN A 138 19.18 10.48 -11.19
CA ASN A 138 18.84 11.52 -10.22
C ASN A 138 18.35 12.77 -10.95
N PHE A 139 17.54 13.59 -10.29
CA PHE A 139 16.87 14.77 -10.87
C PHE A 139 17.83 15.83 -11.40
N THR A 140 19.04 15.95 -10.84
CA THR A 140 20.08 16.87 -11.29
C THR A 140 21.24 16.09 -11.91
N GLY A 141 22.20 16.81 -12.51
CA GLY A 141 23.40 16.19 -13.06
C GLY A 141 24.67 16.75 -12.44
N GLU A 142 25.69 15.91 -12.35
CA GLU A 142 27.05 16.28 -11.99
C GLU A 142 28.00 16.15 -13.19
N ARG A 143 29.24 16.55 -13.03
CA ARG A 143 30.24 16.43 -14.11
C ARG A 143 30.77 15.00 -14.23
N VAL A 144 30.36 14.31 -15.29
CA VAL A 144 30.83 12.98 -15.68
C VAL A 144 31.35 13.03 -17.10
N GLY A 145 32.54 12.48 -17.35
CA GLY A 145 33.17 12.52 -18.67
C GLY A 145 33.40 13.92 -19.23
N GLY A 146 33.53 14.94 -18.37
CA GLY A 146 33.72 16.32 -18.78
C GLY A 146 32.42 17.11 -19.04
N GLN A 147 31.26 16.46 -19.03
CA GLN A 147 29.95 17.06 -19.26
C GLN A 147 29.09 17.05 -18.00
N VAL A 148 28.14 17.99 -17.90
CA VAL A 148 27.05 17.97 -16.93
C VAL A 148 25.77 17.77 -17.71
N LEU A 149 25.15 16.62 -17.56
CA LEU A 149 23.93 16.25 -18.27
C LEU A 149 22.79 16.11 -17.26
N GLN A 150 21.69 16.82 -17.50
CA GLN A 150 20.45 16.61 -16.77
C GLN A 150 19.90 15.22 -17.07
N PRO A 151 18.98 14.64 -16.25
CA PRO A 151 18.52 13.28 -16.42
C PRO A 151 18.07 12.97 -17.85
N ALA A 152 17.21 13.79 -18.39
CA ALA A 152 16.68 13.56 -19.73
C ALA A 152 17.74 13.76 -20.84
N GLU A 153 18.67 14.72 -20.68
CA GLU A 153 19.80 14.91 -21.62
C GLU A 153 20.75 13.70 -21.60
N TRP A 154 21.01 13.18 -20.40
CA TRP A 154 21.83 11.96 -20.26
C TRP A 154 21.16 10.76 -20.93
N PHE A 155 19.85 10.63 -20.71
CA PHE A 155 19.07 9.52 -21.27
C PHE A 155 18.97 9.57 -22.79
N ASP A 156 18.71 10.73 -23.38
CA ASP A 156 18.71 10.92 -24.83
C ASP A 156 20.08 10.62 -25.44
N ALA A 157 21.16 11.07 -24.79
CA ALA A 157 22.51 10.78 -25.23
C ALA A 157 22.82 9.26 -25.13
N PHE A 158 22.34 8.58 -24.09
CA PHE A 158 22.48 7.13 -23.94
C PHE A 158 21.80 6.37 -25.09
N ILE A 159 20.56 6.73 -25.43
CA ILE A 159 19.83 6.11 -26.55
C ILE A 159 20.56 6.36 -27.86
N ALA A 160 21.00 7.59 -28.11
CA ALA A 160 21.72 7.95 -29.32
C ALA A 160 23.06 7.20 -29.48
N GLU A 161 23.82 7.09 -28.38
CA GLU A 161 25.08 6.33 -28.38
C GLU A 161 24.83 4.83 -28.57
N TYR A 162 23.81 4.27 -27.91
CA TYR A 162 23.45 2.87 -28.10
C TYR A 162 23.05 2.58 -29.55
N ASN A 163 22.19 3.41 -30.12
CA ASN A 163 21.78 3.27 -31.52
C ASN A 163 23.00 3.38 -32.48
N SER A 164 23.91 4.32 -32.23
CA SER A 164 25.15 4.46 -33.01
C SER A 164 26.06 3.23 -32.93
N GLN A 165 26.13 2.56 -31.77
CA GLN A 165 27.03 1.41 -31.56
C GLN A 165 26.39 0.09 -32.02
N HIS A 166 25.08 -0.06 -31.92
CA HIS A 166 24.39 -1.34 -32.12
C HIS A 166 23.32 -1.32 -33.23
N GLY A 167 22.97 -0.16 -33.78
CA GLY A 167 22.01 -0.01 -34.88
C GLY A 167 20.54 -0.17 -34.51
N THR A 168 20.23 -0.24 -33.22
CA THR A 168 18.88 -0.33 -32.67
C THR A 168 18.78 0.53 -31.38
N ASP A 169 17.59 0.82 -30.95
CA ASP A 169 17.40 1.42 -29.61
C ASP A 169 17.60 0.38 -28.51
N PRO A 170 18.02 0.79 -27.29
CA PRO A 170 18.20 -0.11 -26.17
C PRO A 170 16.84 -0.66 -25.69
N ARG A 171 16.77 -1.95 -25.38
CA ARG A 171 15.61 -2.53 -24.71
C ARG A 171 15.55 -2.03 -23.26
N MET A 172 14.41 -1.45 -22.88
CA MET A 172 14.06 -1.09 -21.51
C MET A 172 12.56 -1.31 -21.33
N ASP A 173 12.18 -2.19 -20.41
CA ASP A 173 10.77 -2.46 -20.12
C ASP A 173 10.17 -1.38 -19.19
N TYR A 174 11.02 -0.78 -18.33
CA TYR A 174 10.66 0.29 -17.42
C TYR A 174 11.75 1.35 -17.34
N LEU A 175 11.37 2.59 -17.03
CA LEU A 175 12.32 3.66 -16.72
C LEU A 175 12.48 3.84 -15.21
N ALA A 176 13.72 3.98 -14.73
CA ALA A 176 14.00 4.23 -13.32
C ALA A 176 14.38 5.70 -13.08
N LEU A 177 13.87 6.25 -12.00
CA LEU A 177 14.12 7.63 -11.57
C LEU A 177 14.21 7.70 -10.05
N HIS A 178 14.86 8.76 -9.54
CA HIS A 178 14.94 9.10 -8.13
C HIS A 178 14.27 10.45 -7.86
N CYS A 179 13.58 10.57 -6.72
CA CYS A 179 12.90 11.79 -6.31
C CYS A 179 13.09 12.07 -4.82
N TYR A 180 13.91 13.05 -4.49
CA TYR A 180 14.22 13.46 -3.12
C TYR A 180 13.62 14.81 -2.72
N MET A 181 12.78 15.37 -3.57
CA MET A 181 12.09 16.64 -3.31
C MET A 181 11.19 16.56 -2.08
N ASP A 182 11.21 17.61 -1.24
CA ASP A 182 10.62 17.57 0.10
C ASP A 182 9.12 17.92 0.16
N TYR A 183 8.47 18.32 -0.94
CA TYR A 183 7.04 18.60 -0.94
C TYR A 183 6.24 17.52 -1.69
N PRO A 184 5.02 17.20 -1.22
CA PRO A 184 4.21 16.10 -1.81
C PRO A 184 3.89 16.27 -3.29
N GLY A 185 3.49 17.48 -3.68
CA GLY A 185 3.19 17.82 -5.08
C GLY A 185 4.34 17.65 -6.05
N ALA A 186 5.59 17.53 -5.55
CA ALA A 186 6.74 17.27 -6.40
C ALA A 186 6.69 15.90 -7.08
N VAL A 187 6.25 14.87 -6.36
CA VAL A 187 6.12 13.54 -6.93
C VAL A 187 5.02 13.53 -8.00
N ASP A 188 3.87 14.15 -7.73
CA ASP A 188 2.80 14.27 -8.72
C ASP A 188 3.27 15.00 -9.99
N TRP A 189 3.92 16.17 -9.80
CA TRP A 189 4.49 16.89 -10.91
C TRP A 189 5.52 16.07 -11.68
N TYR A 190 6.42 15.37 -10.97
CA TYR A 190 7.51 14.61 -11.58
C TYR A 190 7.01 13.40 -12.37
N VAL A 191 6.14 12.58 -11.80
CA VAL A 191 5.69 11.34 -12.43
C VAL A 191 4.52 11.50 -13.39
N ASN A 192 3.68 12.53 -13.23
CA ASN A 192 2.48 12.70 -14.05
C ASN A 192 2.56 13.87 -15.04
N GLN A 193 3.49 14.82 -14.84
CA GLN A 193 3.58 16.01 -15.67
C GLN A 193 4.94 16.17 -16.34
N TYR A 194 6.02 16.28 -15.57
CA TYR A 194 7.35 16.59 -16.10
C TYR A 194 7.82 15.66 -17.21
N LEU A 195 7.57 14.36 -17.06
CA LEU A 195 8.01 13.33 -18.00
C LEU A 195 7.08 13.16 -19.21
N TYR A 196 5.83 13.62 -19.11
CA TYR A 196 4.78 13.38 -20.11
C TYR A 196 4.27 14.65 -20.78
N VAL A 197 4.65 15.83 -20.33
CA VAL A 197 4.25 17.08 -20.97
C VAL A 197 5.02 17.30 -22.26
N ASP A 198 4.30 17.60 -23.34
CA ASP A 198 4.82 18.06 -24.61
C ASP A 198 5.44 19.46 -24.44
N ASN A 199 6.64 19.52 -23.90
CA ASN A 199 7.41 20.75 -23.86
C ASN A 199 8.16 20.86 -25.18
N ASN A 200 7.63 21.65 -26.13
CA ASN A 200 8.38 22.17 -27.28
C ASN A 200 9.59 23.04 -26.85
N ASN A 201 9.99 22.93 -25.59
CA ASN A 201 11.10 23.63 -25.00
C ASN A 201 12.33 22.70 -25.08
N SER A 202 13.30 23.08 -25.91
CA SER A 202 14.56 22.38 -26.13
C SER A 202 15.41 22.14 -24.87
N SER A 203 15.02 22.68 -23.71
CA SER A 203 15.69 22.47 -22.43
C SER A 203 15.15 21.27 -21.62
N HIS A 204 14.04 20.66 -22.06
CA HIS A 204 13.50 19.47 -21.46
C HIS A 204 13.36 18.37 -22.52
N PRO A 205 14.29 17.43 -22.56
CA PRO A 205 14.27 16.31 -23.50
C PRO A 205 12.98 15.52 -23.36
N ASN A 206 12.53 15.05 -24.49
CA ASN A 206 11.21 14.49 -24.68
C ASN A 206 11.18 13.01 -24.26
N LEU A 207 11.22 12.72 -22.96
CA LEU A 207 10.98 11.37 -22.46
C LEU A 207 9.60 10.84 -22.89
N LYS A 208 8.59 11.70 -23.03
CA LYS A 208 7.29 11.36 -23.59
C LYS A 208 7.43 10.69 -24.97
N ARG A 209 8.26 11.24 -25.84
CA ARG A 209 8.53 10.65 -27.15
C ARG A 209 9.06 9.21 -27.05
N TYR A 210 9.98 8.98 -26.10
CA TYR A 210 10.47 7.62 -25.86
C TYR A 210 9.34 6.67 -25.44
N PHE A 211 8.48 7.08 -24.50
CA PHE A 211 7.33 6.29 -24.09
C PHE A 211 6.34 6.01 -25.22
N GLU A 212 6.07 6.99 -26.05
CA GLU A 212 5.16 6.86 -27.19
C GLU A 212 5.71 5.96 -28.29
N GLU A 213 7.02 6.06 -28.59
CA GLU A 213 7.69 5.28 -29.62
C GLU A 213 7.95 3.82 -29.21
N HIS A 214 8.11 3.55 -27.90
CA HIS A 214 8.42 2.22 -27.37
C HIS A 214 7.29 1.56 -26.57
N GLY A 215 6.04 1.96 -26.78
CA GLY A 215 4.87 1.23 -26.30
C GLY A 215 4.44 1.51 -24.86
N GLN A 216 4.50 2.77 -24.43
CA GLN A 216 4.00 3.20 -23.12
C GLN A 216 4.76 2.58 -21.92
N THR A 217 6.06 2.64 -21.96
CA THR A 217 6.91 2.25 -20.82
C THR A 217 6.52 3.01 -19.55
N GLN A 218 6.29 2.28 -18.47
CA GLN A 218 5.98 2.86 -17.17
C GLN A 218 7.25 3.15 -16.36
N LEU A 219 7.07 3.86 -15.23
CA LEU A 219 8.14 4.25 -14.33
C LEU A 219 8.27 3.28 -13.15
N LEU A 220 9.52 3.03 -12.77
CA LEU A 220 9.89 2.57 -11.45
C LEU A 220 10.61 3.72 -10.72
N LEU A 221 9.95 4.30 -9.71
CA LEU A 221 10.59 5.30 -8.84
C LEU A 221 11.43 4.54 -7.80
N THR A 222 12.64 4.16 -8.19
CA THR A 222 13.46 3.24 -7.41
C THR A 222 13.96 3.83 -6.09
N GLU A 223 14.02 5.16 -5.97
CA GLU A 223 14.33 5.83 -4.71
C GLU A 223 13.45 7.07 -4.54
N PHE A 224 12.79 7.19 -3.40
CA PHE A 224 12.13 8.42 -3.02
C PHE A 224 11.99 8.56 -1.49
N CYS A 225 12.13 9.77 -1.01
CA CYS A 225 11.72 10.26 0.30
C CYS A 225 11.77 11.80 0.30
N SER A 226 11.36 12.46 1.38
CA SER A 226 11.63 13.88 1.55
C SER A 226 13.02 14.03 2.15
N TRP A 227 14.01 14.32 1.32
CA TRP A 227 15.41 14.47 1.71
C TRP A 227 15.88 15.93 1.71
N GLU A 228 15.49 16.67 0.68
CA GLU A 228 15.82 18.10 0.58
C GLU A 228 15.07 18.85 1.67
N ASN A 229 15.78 19.67 2.42
CA ASN A 229 15.19 20.49 3.50
C ASN A 229 15.22 21.96 3.11
N ASN A 230 14.77 22.28 1.92
CA ASN A 230 14.85 23.62 1.34
C ASN A 230 14.13 24.68 2.16
N ASN A 231 13.08 24.31 2.88
CA ASN A 231 12.27 25.20 3.71
C ASN A 231 12.53 25.06 5.23
N GLY A 232 13.46 24.20 5.65
CA GLY A 232 13.75 23.94 7.06
C GLY A 232 12.64 23.25 7.85
N ASN A 233 11.66 22.66 7.17
CA ASN A 233 10.47 22.07 7.79
C ASN A 233 10.56 20.55 7.97
N LEU A 234 11.63 19.90 7.51
CA LEU A 234 11.77 18.45 7.59
C LEU A 234 11.90 17.99 9.06
N ASN A 235 10.91 17.23 9.48
CA ASN A 235 10.83 16.58 10.78
C ASN A 235 10.02 15.28 10.66
N ALA A 236 9.88 14.53 11.74
CA ALA A 236 9.20 13.23 11.72
C ALA A 236 7.73 13.32 11.26
N ASP A 237 6.99 14.34 11.69
CA ASP A 237 5.58 14.52 11.29
C ASP A 237 5.46 14.91 9.82
N PHE A 238 6.33 15.81 9.36
CA PHE A 238 6.38 16.20 7.96
C PHE A 238 6.71 14.99 7.07
N GLN A 239 7.70 14.19 7.46
CA GLN A 239 8.09 13.00 6.68
C GLN A 239 6.93 12.00 6.55
N VAL A 240 6.20 11.75 7.64
CA VAL A 240 5.00 10.89 7.62
C VAL A 240 3.93 11.45 6.69
N GLN A 241 3.58 12.73 6.85
CA GLN A 241 2.53 13.35 6.05
C GLN A 241 2.91 13.36 4.56
N SER A 242 4.13 13.78 4.25
CA SER A 242 4.67 13.79 2.89
C SER A 242 4.69 12.39 2.27
N MET A 243 5.05 11.36 3.05
CA MET A 243 5.05 9.98 2.59
C MET A 243 3.63 9.51 2.23
N VAL A 244 2.65 9.74 3.11
CA VAL A 244 1.26 9.32 2.89
C VAL A 244 0.67 9.95 1.63
N GLU A 245 0.92 11.24 1.40
CA GLU A 245 0.46 11.95 0.20
C GLU A 245 1.16 11.43 -1.07
N LYS A 246 2.49 11.20 -1.00
CA LYS A 246 3.26 10.62 -2.11
C LYS A 246 2.80 9.21 -2.46
N LEU A 247 2.48 8.37 -1.45
CA LEU A 247 1.97 7.02 -1.68
C LEU A 247 0.67 7.04 -2.49
N GLN A 248 -0.26 7.93 -2.15
CA GLN A 248 -1.51 8.04 -2.91
C GLN A 248 -1.25 8.41 -4.38
N VAL A 249 -0.36 9.38 -4.65
CA VAL A 249 0.01 9.76 -6.02
C VAL A 249 0.63 8.58 -6.77
N LEU A 250 1.59 7.88 -6.17
CA LEU A 250 2.29 6.77 -6.80
C LEU A 250 1.38 5.57 -7.07
N GLU A 251 0.47 5.26 -6.14
CA GLU A 251 -0.48 4.16 -6.28
C GLU A 251 -1.51 4.45 -7.38
N LEU A 252 -2.05 5.67 -7.44
CA LEU A 252 -3.10 6.03 -8.38
C LEU A 252 -2.58 6.39 -9.78
N SER A 253 -1.29 6.71 -9.94
CA SER A 253 -0.72 7.03 -11.24
C SER A 253 -0.68 5.81 -12.16
N GLU A 254 -1.23 5.94 -13.36
CA GLU A 254 -1.12 4.93 -14.43
C GLU A 254 0.29 4.84 -15.02
N HIS A 255 1.12 5.88 -14.82
CA HIS A 255 2.48 5.94 -15.30
C HIS A 255 3.47 5.23 -14.39
N VAL A 256 3.10 4.90 -13.15
CA VAL A 256 3.98 4.26 -12.17
C VAL A 256 3.68 2.77 -12.06
N ALA A 257 4.67 1.94 -12.38
CA ALA A 257 4.61 0.49 -12.21
C ALA A 257 5.14 0.02 -10.85
N GLY A 258 6.01 0.82 -10.22
CA GLY A 258 6.56 0.49 -8.91
C GLY A 258 7.36 1.64 -8.31
N TYR A 259 7.59 1.56 -7.01
CA TYR A 259 8.34 2.56 -6.26
C TYR A 259 9.00 1.94 -5.02
N CYS A 260 10.16 2.48 -4.62
CA CYS A 260 10.85 2.08 -3.39
C CYS A 260 11.11 3.27 -2.49
N TRP A 261 10.69 3.16 -1.24
CA TRP A 261 11.06 4.13 -0.23
C TRP A 261 12.55 4.03 0.10
N PHE A 262 13.25 5.15 0.19
CA PHE A 262 14.64 5.26 0.60
C PHE A 262 14.71 5.69 2.06
N MET A 263 15.13 4.79 3.01
CA MET A 263 15.42 3.39 2.87
C MET A 263 15.05 2.63 4.15
N ALA A 264 15.07 1.29 4.13
CA ALA A 264 14.65 0.48 5.28
C ALA A 264 15.53 0.73 6.52
N HIS A 265 16.84 0.54 6.41
CA HIS A 265 17.80 0.83 7.48
C HIS A 265 18.65 2.03 7.08
N GLY A 266 18.68 3.02 7.95
CA GLY A 266 19.41 4.24 7.69
C GLY A 266 20.73 4.31 8.44
N ASN A 267 21.60 5.15 7.89
CA ASN A 267 22.83 5.50 8.58
C ASN A 267 22.67 6.91 9.16
N ASN A 268 23.00 7.08 10.43
CA ASN A 268 22.88 8.36 11.15
C ASN A 268 23.79 9.46 10.57
N ASN A 269 24.72 9.12 9.68
CA ASN A 269 25.64 10.08 9.05
C ASN A 269 24.99 10.99 8.01
N TYR A 270 23.76 10.67 7.53
CA TYR A 270 23.04 11.50 6.57
C TYR A 270 22.24 12.64 7.19
N GLY A 271 22.28 12.82 8.49
CA GLY A 271 21.67 13.98 9.16
C GLY A 271 20.14 14.01 9.24
N TYR A 272 19.46 13.05 8.65
CA TYR A 272 18.00 12.96 8.61
C TYR A 272 17.51 11.62 9.14
N PRO A 273 17.34 11.44 10.47
CA PRO A 273 16.88 10.15 11.04
C PRO A 273 15.41 9.83 10.75
N TYR A 274 14.67 10.75 10.10
CA TYR A 274 13.23 10.62 9.93
C TYR A 274 12.80 9.72 8.78
N TYR A 275 13.71 9.26 7.92
CA TYR A 275 13.40 8.45 6.73
C TYR A 275 13.44 6.94 6.98
N ARG A 276 14.06 6.50 8.07
CA ARG A 276 14.25 5.06 8.34
C ARG A 276 12.94 4.34 8.63
N ILE A 277 12.82 3.14 8.08
CA ILE A 277 11.67 2.24 8.29
C ILE A 277 11.85 1.41 9.56
N PHE A 278 13.09 1.04 9.90
CA PHE A 278 13.42 0.31 11.13
C PHE A 278 14.11 1.20 12.17
N GLU A 279 13.88 0.90 13.46
CA GLU A 279 14.42 1.69 14.58
C GLU A 279 15.96 1.62 14.67
N SER A 280 16.55 0.52 14.26
CA SER A 280 18.00 0.31 14.27
C SER A 280 18.44 -0.57 13.10
N ASN A 281 19.75 -0.78 12.97
CA ASN A 281 20.34 -1.66 11.97
C ASN A 281 20.51 -3.10 12.48
N ASN A 282 19.81 -3.49 13.54
CA ASN A 282 19.83 -4.86 14.05
C ASN A 282 18.83 -5.75 13.29
N ASP A 283 19.14 -7.03 13.20
CA ASP A 283 18.33 -8.03 12.48
C ASP A 283 16.90 -8.19 13.03
N ASP A 284 16.67 -7.90 14.28
CA ASP A 284 15.40 -8.00 15.01
C ASP A 284 14.75 -6.63 15.31
N SER A 285 15.19 -5.60 14.61
CA SER A 285 14.70 -4.25 14.82
C SER A 285 13.22 -4.11 14.45
N PRO A 286 12.39 -3.51 15.32
CA PRO A 286 11.00 -3.23 14.98
C PRO A 286 10.89 -2.08 13.97
N LEU A 287 9.72 -1.98 13.35
CA LEU A 287 9.38 -0.83 12.51
C LEU A 287 9.30 0.45 13.33
N THR A 288 9.79 1.55 12.75
CA THR A 288 9.52 2.90 13.27
C THR A 288 8.03 3.24 13.09
N ARG A 289 7.60 4.38 13.65
CA ARG A 289 6.30 4.99 13.32
C ARG A 289 6.12 5.14 11.81
N LEU A 290 7.11 5.70 11.13
CA LEU A 290 7.12 5.85 9.67
C LEU A 290 7.00 4.49 8.96
N GLY A 291 7.79 3.52 9.41
CA GLY A 291 7.78 2.16 8.86
C GLY A 291 6.44 1.48 9.00
N THR A 292 5.82 1.57 10.17
CA THR A 292 4.47 1.03 10.41
C THR A 292 3.47 1.68 9.47
N ILE A 293 3.51 3.01 9.31
CA ILE A 293 2.59 3.71 8.41
C ILE A 293 2.85 3.30 6.96
N TYR A 294 4.12 3.22 6.52
CA TYR A 294 4.46 2.78 5.15
C TYR A 294 3.91 1.39 4.82
N VAL A 295 4.18 0.42 5.69
CA VAL A 295 3.80 -0.98 5.48
C VAL A 295 2.28 -1.16 5.49
N TYR A 296 1.57 -0.49 6.40
CA TYR A 296 0.14 -0.68 6.61
C TYR A 296 -0.77 0.35 5.93
N SER A 297 -0.22 1.29 5.15
CA SER A 297 -1.00 2.21 4.30
C SER A 297 -1.86 1.45 3.29
N SER A 298 -2.93 2.09 2.82
CA SER A 298 -3.83 1.52 1.80
C SER A 298 -3.07 0.90 0.63
N ALA A 299 -3.57 -0.22 0.13
CA ALA A 299 -3.06 -0.84 -1.09
C ALA A 299 -3.72 -0.30 -2.37
N PHE A 300 -4.72 0.58 -2.25
CA PHE A 300 -5.44 1.20 -3.39
C PHE A 300 -5.94 0.19 -4.43
N ASP A 301 -6.41 -0.99 -3.95
CA ASP A 301 -6.88 -2.07 -4.82
C ASP A 301 -8.25 -1.74 -5.42
N SER A 302 -8.26 -1.34 -6.69
CA SER A 302 -9.48 -1.00 -7.42
C SER A 302 -10.44 -2.18 -7.64
N ASN A 303 -10.03 -3.40 -7.35
CA ASN A 303 -10.87 -4.60 -7.44
C ASN A 303 -11.46 -5.00 -6.09
N CYS A 304 -11.04 -4.37 -4.98
CA CYS A 304 -11.57 -4.66 -3.65
C CYS A 304 -12.83 -3.85 -3.39
N TYR A 305 -13.96 -4.54 -3.25
CA TYR A 305 -15.24 -3.97 -2.84
C TYR A 305 -15.67 -4.58 -1.50
N PHE A 306 -15.80 -3.75 -0.48
CA PHE A 306 -16.19 -4.19 0.85
C PHE A 306 -17.69 -4.51 0.92
N ALA A 307 -18.05 -5.67 1.44
CA ALA A 307 -19.44 -6.09 1.57
C ALA A 307 -20.14 -5.46 2.78
N ALA A 308 -21.48 -5.42 2.72
CA ALA A 308 -22.29 -5.11 3.90
C ALA A 308 -22.01 -6.11 5.04
N GLY A 309 -22.06 -5.66 6.29
CA GLY A 309 -21.70 -6.43 7.48
C GLY A 309 -20.18 -6.51 7.74
N GLN A 310 -19.36 -6.09 6.81
CA GLN A 310 -17.91 -6.08 6.97
C GLN A 310 -17.45 -4.78 7.67
N ARG A 311 -16.54 -4.91 8.67
CA ARG A 311 -15.82 -3.77 9.21
C ARG A 311 -14.71 -3.37 8.27
N VAL A 312 -14.74 -2.12 7.79
CA VAL A 312 -13.75 -1.54 6.89
C VAL A 312 -12.85 -0.61 7.69
N GLN A 313 -11.56 -0.85 7.66
CA GLN A 313 -10.60 0.04 8.33
C GLN A 313 -10.51 1.36 7.57
N ALA A 314 -10.56 2.47 8.28
CA ALA A 314 -10.55 3.80 7.65
C ALA A 314 -9.27 4.06 6.83
N LYS A 315 -8.16 3.39 7.17
CA LYS A 315 -6.91 3.42 6.41
C LYS A 315 -6.99 2.80 5.01
N ASP A 316 -8.01 1.97 4.72
CA ASP A 316 -8.15 1.26 3.43
C ASP A 316 -8.96 2.09 2.41
N TYR A 317 -8.65 3.36 2.34
CA TYR A 317 -9.26 4.31 1.39
C TYR A 317 -8.69 4.16 -0.04
N MET A 318 -9.50 4.51 -1.03
CA MET A 318 -9.09 4.63 -2.43
C MET A 318 -8.59 6.04 -2.77
N HIS A 319 -9.04 7.04 -2.04
CA HIS A 319 -8.61 8.42 -2.16
C HIS A 319 -8.87 9.14 -0.85
N MET A 320 -7.95 10.02 -0.44
CA MET A 320 -8.18 10.92 0.68
C MET A 320 -7.70 12.35 0.38
N SER A 321 -8.28 13.31 1.09
CA SER A 321 -7.84 14.70 1.11
C SER A 321 -7.99 15.26 2.52
N GLY A 322 -6.98 15.97 3.02
CA GLY A 322 -7.01 16.70 4.29
C GLY A 322 -6.93 15.84 5.56
N GLY A 323 -6.88 14.50 5.45
CA GLY A 323 -6.70 13.61 6.61
C GLY A 323 -5.23 13.46 7.03
N LYS A 324 -4.99 13.10 8.30
CA LYS A 324 -3.67 12.72 8.80
C LYS A 324 -3.69 11.28 9.29
N ILE A 325 -2.76 10.48 8.80
CA ILE A 325 -2.57 9.08 9.23
C ILE A 325 -1.52 9.01 10.33
N ASP A 326 -1.77 8.16 11.33
CA ASP A 326 -0.82 7.87 12.41
C ASP A 326 -1.04 6.46 12.97
N LEU A 327 -0.24 6.09 13.96
CA LEU A 327 -0.39 4.83 14.67
C LEU A 327 -1.76 4.74 15.34
N ASN A 328 -2.32 3.53 15.34
CA ASN A 328 -3.62 3.27 15.97
C ASN A 328 -3.59 3.49 17.49
N THR A 329 -4.62 4.18 18.00
CA THR A 329 -4.84 4.43 19.43
C THR A 329 -6.17 3.88 19.93
N ASP A 330 -6.99 3.26 19.07
CA ASP A 330 -8.25 2.63 19.45
C ASP A 330 -7.99 1.23 20.03
N PRO A 331 -8.27 1.00 21.34
CA PRO A 331 -8.03 -0.31 21.95
C PRO A 331 -8.96 -1.41 21.44
N ASP A 332 -10.06 -1.04 20.77
CA ASP A 332 -11.05 -1.97 20.21
C ASP A 332 -10.81 -2.27 18.72
N SER A 333 -9.64 -1.89 18.19
CA SER A 333 -9.27 -2.08 16.79
C SER A 333 -7.95 -2.83 16.65
N GLU A 334 -7.89 -3.77 15.73
CA GLU A 334 -6.67 -4.50 15.36
C GLU A 334 -5.83 -3.78 14.28
N ALA A 335 -6.33 -2.67 13.71
CA ALA A 335 -5.59 -1.87 12.74
C ALA A 335 -4.29 -1.37 13.34
N LYS A 336 -3.22 -1.29 12.54
CA LYS A 336 -1.93 -0.73 12.97
C LYS A 336 -1.90 0.78 12.89
N ILE A 337 -2.68 1.36 11.99
CA ILE A 337 -2.76 2.80 11.73
C ILE A 337 -4.21 3.26 11.60
N GLU A 338 -4.45 4.54 11.78
CA GLU A 338 -5.76 5.19 11.75
C GLU A 338 -5.67 6.60 11.19
N PHE A 339 -6.79 7.24 10.88
CA PHE A 339 -6.81 8.69 10.79
C PHE A 339 -6.72 9.27 12.21
N SER A 340 -5.58 9.82 12.56
CA SER A 340 -5.41 10.56 13.82
C SER A 340 -6.11 11.92 13.80
N ALA A 341 -6.30 12.49 12.58
CA ALA A 341 -7.11 13.66 12.31
C ALA A 341 -7.87 13.49 10.99
N PHE A 342 -9.19 13.52 11.07
CA PHE A 342 -10.12 13.52 9.95
C PHE A 342 -11.10 14.68 10.13
N ASN A 343 -10.60 15.91 9.95
CA ASN A 343 -11.32 17.15 10.18
C ASN A 343 -10.86 18.23 9.23
N ALA A 344 -11.67 19.29 9.09
CA ALA A 344 -11.29 20.43 8.26
C ALA A 344 -10.01 21.08 8.79
N SER A 345 -9.16 21.50 7.87
CA SER A 345 -7.97 22.32 8.12
C SER A 345 -7.92 23.47 7.12
N ASP A 346 -7.68 24.68 7.62
CA ASP A 346 -7.62 25.90 6.79
C ASP A 346 -8.84 26.09 5.87
N GLY A 347 -10.02 25.71 6.35
CA GLY A 347 -11.28 25.80 5.62
C GLY A 347 -11.51 24.66 4.60
N ASN A 348 -10.58 23.73 4.45
CA ASN A 348 -10.70 22.56 3.56
C ASN A 348 -11.17 21.35 4.36
N PRO A 349 -12.33 20.73 4.03
CA PRO A 349 -12.79 19.52 4.70
C PRO A 349 -11.85 18.33 4.48
N ALA A 350 -11.78 17.44 5.47
CA ALA A 350 -11.19 16.12 5.26
C ALA A 350 -12.18 15.20 4.55
N SER A 351 -11.71 14.42 3.59
CA SER A 351 -12.54 13.43 2.89
C SER A 351 -11.77 12.13 2.62
N ALA A 352 -12.50 11.00 2.57
CA ALA A 352 -11.97 9.71 2.16
C ALA A 352 -13.04 8.92 1.38
N ARG A 353 -12.58 8.14 0.39
CA ARG A 353 -13.43 7.36 -0.51
C ARG A 353 -13.15 5.86 -0.36
N TYR A 354 -14.21 5.06 -0.39
CA TYR A 354 -14.16 3.60 -0.22
C TYR A 354 -15.07 2.91 -1.22
N GLN A 355 -14.66 1.77 -1.74
CA GLN A 355 -15.45 0.93 -2.63
C GLN A 355 -16.27 -0.08 -1.80
N VAL A 356 -17.58 -0.14 -2.03
CA VAL A 356 -18.47 -1.10 -1.37
C VAL A 356 -19.31 -1.83 -2.41
N GLU A 357 -19.70 -3.07 -2.10
CA GLU A 357 -20.66 -3.85 -2.90
C GLU A 357 -21.83 -4.28 -2.02
N LEU A 358 -23.03 -3.83 -2.39
CA LEU A 358 -24.27 -4.08 -1.67
C LEU A 358 -25.14 -5.05 -2.49
N THR A 359 -25.62 -6.11 -1.84
CA THR A 359 -26.43 -7.14 -2.51
C THR A 359 -27.89 -6.70 -2.74
N ASP A 360 -28.41 -5.83 -1.88
CA ASP A 360 -29.81 -5.49 -1.86
C ASP A 360 -30.02 -3.98 -1.76
N ASN A 361 -31.16 -3.49 -2.30
CA ASN A 361 -31.63 -2.14 -2.04
C ASN A 361 -32.17 -2.08 -0.60
N GLY A 362 -31.97 -0.97 0.08
CA GLY A 362 -32.60 -0.81 1.41
C GLY A 362 -31.96 0.25 2.28
N VAL A 363 -32.41 0.22 3.53
CA VAL A 363 -31.85 1.05 4.59
C VAL A 363 -30.67 0.32 5.21
N TYR A 364 -29.57 1.02 5.35
CA TYR A 364 -28.35 0.55 5.98
C TYR A 364 -28.03 1.40 7.21
N THR A 365 -27.65 0.74 8.29
CA THR A 365 -27.04 1.41 9.44
C THR A 365 -25.55 1.55 9.19
N LEU A 366 -25.07 2.75 8.94
CA LEU A 366 -23.65 3.09 8.90
C LEU A 366 -23.15 3.34 10.32
N SER A 367 -22.25 2.51 10.80
CA SER A 367 -21.49 2.70 12.03
C SER A 367 -20.14 3.34 11.71
N LEU A 368 -19.81 4.43 12.41
CA LEU A 368 -18.53 5.15 12.31
C LEU A 368 -17.82 5.14 13.68
N ARG A 369 -16.59 4.66 13.73
CA ARG A 369 -15.74 4.67 14.93
C ARG A 369 -14.89 5.93 14.95
N LEU A 370 -15.28 6.89 15.79
CA LEU A 370 -14.70 8.23 15.85
C LEU A 370 -14.11 8.53 17.22
N LYS A 371 -13.04 9.35 17.25
CA LYS A 371 -12.41 9.89 18.47
C LYS A 371 -12.63 11.38 18.55
N LEU A 372 -13.35 11.82 19.56
CA LEU A 372 -13.66 13.22 19.83
C LEU A 372 -13.50 13.50 21.33
N LEU A 373 -13.40 14.77 21.71
CA LEU A 373 -13.56 15.19 23.11
C LEU A 373 -15.04 15.37 23.42
N GLN A 374 -15.44 15.17 24.68
CA GLN A 374 -16.82 15.32 25.13
C GLN A 374 -17.40 16.67 24.71
N GLY A 375 -18.58 16.65 24.12
CA GLY A 375 -19.31 17.83 23.63
C GLY A 375 -18.80 18.37 22.29
N GLN A 376 -17.69 17.87 21.75
CA GLN A 376 -17.25 18.22 20.40
C GLN A 376 -18.16 17.61 19.34
N GLN A 377 -18.19 18.26 18.20
CA GLN A 377 -19.02 17.90 17.06
C GLN A 377 -18.15 17.54 15.85
N ALA A 378 -18.62 16.57 15.07
CA ALA A 378 -18.11 16.26 13.76
C ALA A 378 -19.26 16.37 12.73
N ALA A 379 -19.09 17.22 11.72
CA ALA A 379 -20.10 17.47 10.70
C ALA A 379 -19.79 16.62 9.47
N PHE A 380 -20.49 15.50 9.34
CA PHE A 380 -20.30 14.55 8.25
C PHE A 380 -21.30 14.78 7.12
N SER A 381 -20.81 14.80 5.88
CA SER A 381 -21.59 14.52 4.68
C SER A 381 -21.14 13.20 4.04
N ILE A 382 -22.11 12.41 3.60
CA ILE A 382 -21.87 11.10 3.01
C ILE A 382 -22.45 11.11 1.60
N LYS A 383 -21.62 10.74 0.63
CA LYS A 383 -22.02 10.59 -0.77
C LYS A 383 -21.86 9.15 -1.22
N SER A 384 -22.74 8.72 -2.11
CA SER A 384 -22.61 7.49 -2.88
C SER A 384 -22.58 7.87 -4.36
N ASP A 385 -21.48 7.51 -5.06
CA ASP A 385 -21.27 7.86 -6.47
C ASP A 385 -21.51 9.35 -6.76
N ASP A 386 -20.93 10.20 -5.92
CA ASP A 386 -21.04 11.67 -5.90
C ASP A 386 -22.41 12.24 -5.53
N ASN A 387 -23.45 11.42 -5.34
CA ASN A 387 -24.76 11.86 -4.86
C ASN A 387 -24.80 11.92 -3.33
N LEU A 388 -25.30 13.03 -2.78
CA LEU A 388 -25.46 13.18 -1.32
C LEU A 388 -26.55 12.23 -0.82
N VAL A 389 -26.21 11.36 0.13
CA VAL A 389 -27.13 10.40 0.75
C VAL A 389 -27.40 10.70 2.22
N ALA A 390 -26.51 11.42 2.90
CA ALA A 390 -26.76 11.91 4.25
C ALA A 390 -25.90 13.12 4.61
N GLU A 391 -26.45 13.98 5.46
CA GLU A 391 -25.72 15.01 6.22
C GLU A 391 -26.10 14.93 7.68
N THR A 392 -25.14 14.99 8.59
CA THR A 392 -25.40 14.90 10.01
C THR A 392 -24.29 15.55 10.83
N THR A 393 -24.68 16.00 12.03
CA THR A 393 -23.72 16.44 13.04
C THR A 393 -23.71 15.44 14.18
N LEU A 394 -22.59 14.79 14.37
CA LEU A 394 -22.34 13.81 15.42
C LEU A 394 -21.75 14.53 16.63
N ILE A 395 -22.29 14.27 17.82
CA ILE A 395 -21.84 14.89 19.07
C ILE A 395 -21.28 13.80 19.99
N ALA A 396 -20.08 14.01 20.49
CA ALA A 396 -19.45 13.09 21.41
C ALA A 396 -20.11 13.16 22.81
N ALA A 397 -20.66 12.05 23.27
CA ALA A 397 -21.22 11.93 24.59
C ALA A 397 -20.16 11.91 25.71
N THR A 398 -19.01 11.31 25.40
CA THR A 398 -17.81 11.23 26.26
C THR A 398 -16.56 11.52 25.43
N SER A 399 -15.43 11.78 26.08
CA SER A 399 -14.14 11.87 25.39
C SER A 399 -13.62 10.48 25.02
N GLY A 400 -12.96 10.39 23.85
CA GLY A 400 -12.31 9.17 23.37
C GLY A 400 -13.02 8.52 22.19
N TRP A 401 -12.75 7.23 21.97
CA TRP A 401 -13.32 6.45 20.89
C TRP A 401 -14.77 6.06 21.16
N GLN A 402 -15.65 6.39 20.23
CA GLN A 402 -17.08 6.07 20.30
C GLN A 402 -17.58 5.63 18.92
N THR A 403 -18.58 4.76 18.90
CA THR A 403 -19.29 4.39 17.67
C THR A 403 -20.54 5.24 17.52
N HIS A 404 -20.64 5.94 16.40
CA HIS A 404 -21.80 6.72 15.98
C HIS A 404 -22.52 6.01 14.84
N THR A 405 -23.84 6.13 14.80
CA THR A 405 -24.65 5.48 13.75
C THR A 405 -25.45 6.49 12.94
N ILE A 406 -25.58 6.22 11.65
CA ILE A 406 -26.32 7.04 10.68
C ILE A 406 -27.13 6.08 9.80
N GLN A 407 -28.38 6.42 9.50
CA GLN A 407 -29.20 5.67 8.56
C GLN A 407 -28.96 6.18 7.14
N LEU A 408 -28.72 5.25 6.19
CA LEU A 408 -28.51 5.52 4.78
C LEU A 408 -29.48 4.68 3.96
N GLU A 409 -30.13 5.27 2.97
CA GLU A 409 -30.87 4.53 1.94
C GLU A 409 -29.94 4.36 0.71
N LEU A 410 -29.58 3.11 0.41
CA LEU A 410 -28.63 2.79 -0.66
C LEU A 410 -29.20 1.71 -1.58
N PRO A 411 -28.99 1.81 -2.90
CA PRO A 411 -29.34 0.76 -3.85
C PRO A 411 -28.34 -0.41 -3.78
N ALA A 412 -28.75 -1.56 -4.31
CA ALA A 412 -27.85 -2.66 -4.58
C ALA A 412 -26.83 -2.29 -5.67
N GLY A 413 -25.66 -2.86 -5.62
CA GLY A 413 -24.61 -2.67 -6.60
C GLY A 413 -23.26 -2.26 -6.00
N ARG A 414 -22.35 -1.87 -6.86
CA ARG A 414 -21.04 -1.35 -6.51
C ARG A 414 -21.11 0.16 -6.42
N HIS A 415 -20.59 0.70 -5.33
CA HIS A 415 -20.64 2.13 -5.01
C HIS A 415 -19.29 2.64 -4.53
N MET A 416 -19.02 3.91 -4.83
CA MET A 416 -17.95 4.69 -4.22
C MET A 416 -18.56 5.56 -3.12
N LEU A 417 -18.40 5.15 -1.86
CA LEU A 417 -18.81 5.95 -0.71
C LEU A 417 -17.74 7.00 -0.40
N GLN A 418 -18.14 8.25 -0.27
CA GLN A 418 -17.27 9.32 0.20
C GLN A 418 -17.77 9.85 1.55
N PHE A 419 -16.91 9.82 2.53
CA PHE A 419 -17.11 10.49 3.82
C PHE A 419 -16.37 11.81 3.81
N THR A 420 -17.01 12.87 4.25
CA THR A 420 -16.43 14.21 4.37
C THR A 420 -16.74 14.77 5.74
N ASN A 421 -15.75 15.23 6.49
CA ASN A 421 -15.95 15.96 7.75
C ASN A 421 -15.52 17.43 7.56
N SER A 422 -16.48 18.34 7.69
CA SER A 422 -16.27 19.79 7.54
C SER A 422 -16.06 20.51 8.87
N SER A 423 -16.09 19.82 10.01
CA SER A 423 -15.84 20.46 11.30
C SER A 423 -14.34 20.69 11.53
N ASN A 424 -13.99 21.75 12.28
CA ASN A 424 -12.62 22.06 12.68
C ASN A 424 -12.16 21.30 13.94
N ASN A 425 -13.05 20.60 14.62
CA ASN A 425 -12.70 19.81 15.80
C ASN A 425 -11.86 18.60 15.35
N VAL A 426 -10.74 18.37 16.00
CA VAL A 426 -9.92 17.19 15.73
C VAL A 426 -10.74 15.93 15.96
N CYS A 427 -10.87 15.12 14.91
CA CYS A 427 -11.67 13.91 14.88
C CYS A 427 -10.81 12.75 14.40
N GLY A 428 -10.54 11.75 15.26
CA GLY A 428 -9.97 10.49 14.81
C GLY A 428 -11.02 9.65 14.09
N PHE A 429 -10.61 8.87 13.08
CA PHE A 429 -11.49 7.95 12.36
C PHE A 429 -10.78 6.62 12.17
N ASN A 430 -11.33 5.53 12.74
CA ASN A 430 -10.67 4.23 12.78
C ASN A 430 -11.28 3.22 11.79
N TRP A 431 -12.61 3.07 11.81
CA TRP A 431 -13.30 2.14 10.92
C TRP A 431 -14.76 2.57 10.69
N PHE A 432 -15.36 1.99 9.67
CA PHE A 432 -16.81 2.02 9.46
C PHE A 432 -17.35 0.63 9.15
N GLN A 433 -18.67 0.46 9.27
CA GLN A 433 -19.40 -0.74 8.91
C GLN A 433 -20.79 -0.38 8.42
N LEU A 434 -21.25 -1.04 7.36
CA LEU A 434 -22.61 -0.92 6.84
C LEU A 434 -23.38 -2.20 7.15
N ASP A 435 -24.38 -2.11 8.01
CA ASP A 435 -25.27 -3.21 8.32
C ASP A 435 -26.62 -2.97 7.67
N GLN A 436 -27.07 -3.94 6.84
CA GLN A 436 -28.39 -3.85 6.24
C GLN A 436 -29.47 -4.06 7.31
N GLU A 437 -30.43 -3.13 7.36
CA GLU A 437 -31.64 -3.36 8.14
C GLU A 437 -32.51 -4.37 7.41
N ASN A 438 -32.62 -5.59 7.99
CA ASN A 438 -33.54 -6.57 7.46
C ASN A 438 -34.97 -6.01 7.49
N ALA A 439 -35.63 -5.90 6.36
CA ALA A 439 -37.02 -5.45 6.20
C ALA A 439 -38.05 -6.34 6.96
N SER A 440 -37.59 -7.33 7.71
CA SER A 440 -38.42 -8.28 8.46
C SER A 440 -38.41 -8.07 9.99
N SER A 441 -37.95 -6.92 10.49
CA SER A 441 -38.30 -6.51 11.87
C SER A 441 -39.32 -5.38 11.85
N ALA A 442 -40.57 -5.67 11.46
CA ALA A 442 -41.66 -4.98 12.09
C ALA A 442 -41.42 -4.97 13.60
N PRO A 443 -41.72 -3.89 14.38
CA PRO A 443 -41.52 -3.90 15.81
C PRO A 443 -42.41 -4.98 16.45
N GLY A 444 -41.97 -6.21 16.31
CA GLY A 444 -42.51 -7.35 17.03
C GLY A 444 -42.07 -7.19 18.45
N ILE A 445 -43.07 -7.08 19.33
CA ILE A 445 -42.94 -7.30 20.76
C ILE A 445 -41.86 -8.37 20.95
N LYS A 446 -40.72 -8.03 21.56
CA LYS A 446 -39.73 -9.01 22.01
C LYS A 446 -40.42 -9.90 23.04
N SER A 447 -41.07 -10.96 22.60
CA SER A 447 -41.31 -12.11 23.43
C SER A 447 -39.94 -12.69 23.70
N GLU A 448 -39.48 -12.67 24.94
CA GLU A 448 -38.27 -13.39 25.31
C GLU A 448 -38.53 -14.86 24.98
N ALA A 449 -37.90 -15.31 23.87
CA ALA A 449 -37.99 -16.71 23.47
C ALA A 449 -37.43 -17.57 24.60
N GLN A 450 -38.26 -18.46 25.16
CA GLN A 450 -37.84 -19.35 26.23
C GLN A 450 -37.30 -20.65 25.66
N PRO A 451 -36.33 -21.31 26.27
CA PRO A 451 -35.90 -22.63 25.86
C PRO A 451 -37.08 -23.61 25.82
N ALA A 452 -37.40 -24.13 24.65
CA ALA A 452 -38.45 -25.13 24.43
C ALA A 452 -37.94 -26.56 24.63
N SER A 453 -36.70 -26.84 24.24
CA SER A 453 -36.03 -28.10 24.50
C SER A 453 -34.50 -27.94 24.40
N VAL A 454 -33.78 -28.88 25.05
CA VAL A 454 -32.32 -28.93 24.98
C VAL A 454 -31.93 -30.34 24.51
N ASP A 455 -31.13 -30.39 23.45
CA ASP A 455 -30.54 -31.63 22.94
C ASP A 455 -29.05 -31.65 23.26
N TYR A 456 -28.55 -32.80 23.70
CA TYR A 456 -27.14 -33.05 23.90
C TYR A 456 -26.63 -33.96 22.77
N ILE A 457 -25.50 -33.62 22.17
CA ILE A 457 -24.92 -34.39 21.08
C ILE A 457 -23.47 -34.71 21.48
N ASN A 458 -23.12 -35.99 21.47
CA ASN A 458 -21.77 -36.46 21.77
C ASN A 458 -20.83 -36.25 20.54
N LEU A 459 -19.55 -36.52 20.71
CA LEU A 459 -18.56 -36.38 19.61
C LEU A 459 -18.78 -37.32 18.42
N GLN A 460 -19.57 -38.37 18.58
CA GLN A 460 -19.97 -39.29 17.50
C GLN A 460 -21.23 -38.79 16.77
N GLY A 461 -21.76 -37.59 17.12
CA GLY A 461 -22.96 -37.05 16.49
C GLY A 461 -24.27 -37.64 16.97
N GLN A 462 -24.28 -38.45 18.06
CA GLN A 462 -25.46 -39.08 18.61
C GLN A 462 -26.14 -38.18 19.63
N ARG A 463 -27.48 -38.09 19.58
CA ARG A 463 -28.27 -37.42 20.62
C ARG A 463 -28.31 -38.24 21.90
N THR A 464 -28.13 -37.59 23.03
CA THR A 464 -28.25 -38.16 24.37
C THR A 464 -29.26 -37.37 25.19
N ALA A 465 -29.96 -38.04 26.11
CA ALA A 465 -30.97 -37.40 26.98
C ALA A 465 -30.34 -36.50 28.03
N GLU A 466 -29.08 -36.74 28.38
CA GLU A 466 -28.31 -35.98 29.36
C GLU A 466 -26.88 -35.70 28.87
N PRO A 467 -26.20 -34.68 29.44
CA PRO A 467 -24.79 -34.40 29.10
C PRO A 467 -23.92 -35.61 29.45
N GLN A 468 -23.11 -36.07 28.49
CA GLN A 468 -22.13 -37.13 28.72
C GLN A 468 -20.79 -36.51 29.18
N PRO A 469 -19.97 -37.22 29.98
CA PRO A 469 -18.63 -36.76 30.32
C PRO A 469 -17.77 -36.49 29.08
N GLY A 470 -16.99 -35.44 29.12
CA GLY A 470 -16.15 -35.03 28.00
C GLY A 470 -16.73 -33.85 27.22
N VAL A 471 -16.29 -33.72 25.95
CA VAL A 471 -16.75 -32.63 25.07
C VAL A 471 -18.05 -33.01 24.38
N GLY A 472 -19.06 -32.16 24.46
CA GLY A 472 -20.33 -32.35 23.75
C GLY A 472 -20.84 -31.04 23.18
N ILE A 473 -21.82 -31.13 22.30
CA ILE A 473 -22.56 -29.99 21.73
C ILE A 473 -23.92 -29.94 22.40
N VAL A 474 -24.30 -28.78 22.87
CA VAL A 474 -25.64 -28.50 23.42
C VAL A 474 -26.40 -27.66 22.39
N VAL A 475 -27.55 -28.14 21.96
CA VAL A 475 -28.46 -27.46 21.06
C VAL A 475 -29.72 -27.09 21.84
N THR A 476 -29.92 -25.81 22.12
CA THR A 476 -31.11 -25.28 22.75
C THR A 476 -32.07 -24.83 21.67
N ASN A 477 -33.24 -25.48 21.56
CA ASN A 477 -34.31 -25.07 20.66
C ASN A 477 -35.19 -24.07 21.45
N MET A 478 -35.41 -22.88 20.86
CA MET A 478 -36.19 -21.84 21.47
C MET A 478 -37.67 -21.93 21.06
N SER A 479 -38.56 -21.33 21.84
CA SER A 479 -39.99 -21.34 21.57
C SER A 479 -40.40 -20.61 20.28
N ASP A 480 -39.54 -19.77 19.73
CA ASP A 480 -39.70 -19.05 18.46
C ASP A 480 -39.19 -19.83 17.26
N GLY A 481 -38.71 -21.06 17.47
CA GLY A 481 -38.14 -21.93 16.41
C GLY A 481 -36.66 -21.70 16.14
N THR A 482 -36.01 -20.74 16.78
CA THR A 482 -34.55 -20.51 16.66
C THR A 482 -33.77 -21.56 17.45
N ARG A 483 -32.48 -21.75 17.10
CA ARG A 483 -31.58 -22.68 17.79
C ARG A 483 -30.31 -21.99 18.21
N GLN A 484 -29.94 -22.21 19.47
CA GLN A 484 -28.62 -21.83 19.99
C GLN A 484 -27.75 -23.09 20.11
N VAL A 485 -26.54 -23.03 19.59
CA VAL A 485 -25.58 -24.14 19.61
C VAL A 485 -24.37 -23.71 20.42
N SER A 486 -24.00 -24.50 21.42
CA SER A 486 -22.82 -24.24 22.25
C SER A 486 -21.99 -25.52 22.44
N LYS A 487 -20.68 -25.38 22.50
CA LYS A 487 -19.77 -26.44 22.91
C LYS A 487 -19.64 -26.44 24.43
N ARG A 488 -19.80 -27.63 25.05
CA ARG A 488 -19.68 -27.77 26.50
C ARG A 488 -18.68 -28.86 26.85
N ILE A 489 -17.91 -28.62 27.89
CA ILE A 489 -17.03 -29.62 28.50
C ILE A 489 -17.65 -29.99 29.83
N ASN A 490 -18.10 -31.27 29.94
CA ASN A 490 -18.63 -31.79 31.18
C ASN A 490 -17.54 -32.63 31.86
N LYS A 491 -17.29 -32.33 33.16
CA LYS A 491 -16.33 -33.07 33.98
C LYS A 491 -16.92 -34.38 34.45
#